data_ca3e984ccb925c893e654ebb41ccff5e
#
_entry.id   ca3e984ccb925c893e654ebb41ccff5e
#
_cell.length_a   1.000
_cell.length_b   1.000
_cell.length_c   1.000
_cell.angle_alpha   90.00
_cell.angle_beta   90.00
_cell.angle_gamma   90.00
#
_symmetry.space_group_name_H-M   'P 1'
#
loop_
_entity.id
_entity.type
_entity.pdbx_description
1 polymer ?
#
loop_
_entity_poly.entity_id
_entity_poly.type
_entity_poly.pdbx_seq_one_letter_code
_entity_poly.pdbx_strand_id
1 'polypeptide(L)'
;MVGTSNKCEILMGYFTKFGDGAADLEPIGDLYKTEIRQLAEELRIPEKIIRKAPSAGLWKGQTDEGEMDITYERLDAILLGIELGLSEKEIAGRAETSVKEVERIANVVRLTSHKRKFQPVAKIGFRTPGLDWREGDEDI
;
A
#
# COMPACT_ATOMS: atom_id res chain seq x y z
N MET A 1 -16.08 -9.85 -0.17
CA MET A 1 -15.84 -8.74 -1.17
C MET A 1 -14.39 -8.79 -1.61
N VAL A 2 -14.10 -8.61 -2.91
CA VAL A 2 -12.73 -8.57 -3.43
C VAL A 2 -12.33 -7.10 -3.60
N GLY A 3 -11.21 -6.71 -2.99
CA GLY A 3 -10.62 -5.39 -3.13
C GLY A 3 -9.65 -5.33 -4.31
N THR A 4 -9.22 -4.12 -4.64
CA THR A 4 -8.34 -3.85 -5.78
C THR A 4 -7.16 -2.94 -5.39
N SER A 5 -6.94 -2.77 -4.08
CA SER A 5 -5.81 -1.98 -3.59
C SER A 5 -4.50 -2.70 -3.87
N ASN A 6 -3.52 -1.94 -4.30
CA ASN A 6 -2.16 -2.42 -4.50
C ASN A 6 -1.28 -2.16 -3.26
N LYS A 7 -0.07 -2.72 -3.24
CA LYS A 7 0.88 -2.59 -2.13
C LYS A 7 1.20 -1.14 -1.79
N CYS A 8 1.36 -0.28 -2.79
CA CYS A 8 1.67 1.14 -2.58
C CYS A 8 0.52 1.87 -1.91
N GLU A 9 -0.70 1.67 -2.39
CA GLU A 9 -1.91 2.28 -1.81
C GLU A 9 -2.12 1.81 -0.37
N ILE A 10 -1.93 0.51 -0.11
CA ILE A 10 -2.03 -0.06 1.24
C ILE A 10 -0.96 0.54 2.16
N LEU A 11 0.31 0.59 1.74
CA LEU A 11 1.40 1.11 2.56
C LEU A 11 1.27 2.61 2.83
N MET A 12 0.90 3.39 1.80
CA MET A 12 0.65 4.82 1.92
C MET A 12 -0.64 5.13 2.70
N GLY A 13 -1.50 4.13 2.91
CA GLY A 13 -2.83 4.35 3.49
C GLY A 13 -3.74 5.15 2.57
N TYR A 14 -3.48 5.10 1.26
CA TYR A 14 -4.25 5.77 0.24
C TYR A 14 -5.51 4.95 -0.09
N PHE A 15 -6.37 4.82 0.88
CA PHE A 15 -7.66 4.14 0.82
C PHE A 15 -8.55 4.58 2.01
N THR A 16 -9.84 4.39 1.88
CA THR A 16 -10.80 4.59 2.97
C THR A 16 -10.95 3.30 3.77
N LYS A 17 -10.56 3.30 5.05
CA LYS A 17 -10.46 2.09 5.89
C LYS A 17 -11.73 1.22 5.90
N PHE A 18 -12.91 1.83 5.92
CA PHE A 18 -14.20 1.13 5.90
C PHE A 18 -14.97 1.34 4.58
N GLY A 19 -14.26 1.77 3.53
CA GLY A 19 -14.73 1.84 2.16
C GLY A 19 -14.04 0.77 1.32
N ASP A 20 -13.18 1.18 0.41
CA ASP A 20 -12.34 0.31 -0.42
C ASP A 20 -11.41 -0.60 0.39
N GLY A 21 -10.95 -0.16 1.56
CA GLY A 21 -10.16 -0.98 2.49
C GLY A 21 -10.97 -2.02 3.29
N ALA A 22 -12.30 -2.10 3.13
CA ALA A 22 -13.15 -3.08 3.80
C ALA A 22 -13.36 -4.34 2.93
N ALA A 23 -12.30 -4.85 2.34
CA ALA A 23 -12.32 -6.05 1.50
C ALA A 23 -11.97 -7.31 2.32
N ASP A 24 -12.54 -8.45 1.92
CA ASP A 24 -12.21 -9.76 2.50
C ASP A 24 -10.91 -10.32 1.91
N LEU A 25 -10.56 -9.90 0.70
CA LEU A 25 -9.37 -10.34 -0.03
C LEU A 25 -8.87 -9.21 -0.95
N GLU A 26 -7.55 -9.00 -0.95
CA GLU A 26 -6.83 -8.07 -1.84
C GLU A 26 -5.86 -8.86 -2.75
N PRO A 27 -6.30 -9.37 -3.92
CA PRO A 27 -5.49 -10.27 -4.74
C PRO A 27 -4.18 -9.65 -5.26
N ILE A 28 -4.15 -8.32 -5.40
CA ILE A 28 -2.98 -7.55 -5.85
C ILE A 28 -2.34 -6.72 -4.74
N GLY A 29 -2.77 -6.95 -3.49
CA GLY A 29 -2.33 -6.16 -2.33
C GLY A 29 -0.85 -6.33 -1.96
N ASP A 30 -0.17 -7.35 -2.50
CA ASP A 30 1.27 -7.55 -2.32
C ASP A 30 2.11 -7.18 -3.56
N LEU A 31 1.48 -6.62 -4.59
CA LEU A 31 2.17 -6.17 -5.80
C LEU A 31 2.32 -4.64 -5.81
N TYR A 32 3.53 -4.19 -6.18
CA TYR A 32 3.79 -2.78 -6.49
C TYR A 32 3.08 -2.36 -7.78
N LYS A 33 2.85 -1.06 -7.96
CA LYS A 33 2.13 -0.55 -9.16
C LYS A 33 2.84 -0.88 -10.47
N THR A 34 4.16 -0.81 -10.47
CA THR A 34 4.99 -1.17 -11.62
C THR A 34 4.89 -2.65 -11.95
N GLU A 35 4.85 -3.52 -10.95
CA GLU A 35 4.65 -4.96 -11.12
C GLU A 35 3.26 -5.29 -11.66
N ILE A 36 2.22 -4.59 -11.19
CA ILE A 36 0.86 -4.75 -11.72
C ILE A 36 0.80 -4.37 -13.20
N ARG A 37 1.50 -3.31 -13.62
CA ARG A 37 1.58 -2.94 -15.04
C ARG A 37 2.23 -4.04 -15.87
N GLN A 38 3.35 -4.61 -15.40
CA GLN A 38 4.03 -5.73 -16.06
C GLN A 38 3.12 -6.97 -16.12
N LEU A 39 2.46 -7.32 -15.02
CA LEU A 39 1.51 -8.44 -14.99
C LEU A 39 0.34 -8.22 -15.95
N ALA A 40 -0.18 -6.99 -16.03
CA ALA A 40 -1.27 -6.66 -16.94
C ALA A 40 -0.86 -6.80 -18.42
N GLU A 41 0.37 -6.43 -18.76
CA GLU A 41 0.94 -6.64 -20.10
C GLU A 41 1.05 -8.14 -20.42
N GLU A 42 1.59 -8.94 -19.50
CA GLU A 42 1.70 -10.40 -19.66
C GLU A 42 0.33 -11.07 -19.82
N LEU A 43 -0.66 -10.62 -19.06
CA LEU A 43 -2.05 -11.07 -19.16
C LEU A 43 -2.79 -10.51 -20.38
N ARG A 44 -2.13 -9.71 -21.22
CA ARG A 44 -2.69 -9.07 -22.40
C ARG A 44 -3.94 -8.25 -22.13
N ILE A 45 -3.96 -7.56 -21.00
CA ILE A 45 -5.02 -6.58 -20.69
C ILE A 45 -4.97 -5.47 -21.75
N PRO A 46 -6.11 -4.96 -22.22
CA PRO A 46 -6.13 -3.90 -23.22
C PRO A 46 -5.30 -2.67 -22.82
N GLU A 47 -4.43 -2.22 -23.73
CA GLU A 47 -3.46 -1.15 -23.49
C GLU A 47 -4.11 0.14 -22.96
N LYS A 48 -5.32 0.45 -23.39
CA LYS A 48 -6.10 1.59 -22.88
C LYS A 48 -6.38 1.53 -21.38
N ILE A 49 -6.40 0.32 -20.80
CA ILE A 49 -6.59 0.11 -19.36
C ILE A 49 -5.24 0.26 -18.66
N ILE A 50 -4.18 -0.35 -19.21
CA ILE A 50 -2.82 -0.30 -18.64
C ILE A 50 -2.31 1.14 -18.58
N ARG A 51 -2.53 1.93 -19.64
CA ARG A 51 -2.08 3.33 -19.75
C ARG A 51 -3.00 4.35 -19.09
N LYS A 52 -4.15 3.91 -18.56
CA LYS A 52 -5.03 4.84 -17.86
C LYS A 52 -4.33 5.37 -16.61
N ALA A 53 -4.31 6.71 -16.47
CA ALA A 53 -3.78 7.35 -15.27
C ALA A 53 -4.53 6.83 -14.02
N PRO A 54 -3.81 6.35 -13.00
CA PRO A 54 -4.42 5.92 -11.74
C PRO A 54 -5.17 7.08 -11.06
N SER A 55 -6.40 6.80 -10.65
CA SER A 55 -7.23 7.81 -10.00
C SER A 55 -8.36 7.15 -9.23
N ALA A 56 -8.63 7.62 -8.02
CA ALA A 56 -9.82 7.25 -7.25
C ALA A 56 -11.13 7.76 -7.92
N GLY A 57 -11.04 8.74 -8.83
CA GLY A 57 -12.18 9.23 -9.61
C GLY A 57 -13.22 9.99 -8.79
N LEU A 58 -12.86 10.55 -7.65
CA LEU A 58 -13.76 11.29 -6.77
C LEU A 58 -14.11 12.69 -7.29
N TRP A 59 -13.21 13.29 -8.09
CA TRP A 59 -13.43 14.57 -8.75
C TRP A 59 -12.69 14.65 -10.08
N LYS A 60 -13.08 15.62 -10.89
CA LYS A 60 -12.49 15.81 -12.23
C LYS A 60 -11.01 16.24 -12.12
N GLY A 61 -10.13 15.49 -12.79
CA GLY A 61 -8.69 15.78 -12.84
C GLY A 61 -7.90 15.22 -11.66
N GLN A 62 -8.51 14.47 -10.76
CA GLN A 62 -7.81 13.74 -9.71
C GLN A 62 -6.86 12.70 -10.31
N THR A 63 -5.65 12.62 -9.78
CA THR A 63 -4.70 11.52 -10.02
C THR A 63 -4.05 11.12 -8.71
N ASP A 64 -3.78 9.84 -8.54
CA ASP A 64 -3.13 9.32 -7.33
C ASP A 64 -1.75 9.93 -7.15
N GLU A 65 -0.96 10.02 -8.22
CA GLU A 65 0.38 10.62 -8.20
C GLU A 65 0.34 12.11 -7.83
N GLY A 66 -0.70 12.84 -8.29
CA GLY A 66 -0.88 14.25 -7.92
C GLY A 66 -1.22 14.44 -6.45
N GLU A 67 -1.96 13.51 -5.84
CA GLU A 67 -2.31 13.57 -4.43
C GLU A 67 -1.17 13.09 -3.51
N MET A 68 -0.44 12.06 -3.93
CA MET A 68 0.72 11.55 -3.19
C MET A 68 1.98 12.40 -3.38
N ASP A 69 1.96 13.31 -4.37
CA ASP A 69 3.09 14.17 -4.78
C ASP A 69 4.35 13.35 -5.11
N ILE A 70 4.15 12.20 -5.79
CA ILE A 70 5.22 11.30 -6.23
C ILE A 70 4.71 10.37 -7.33
N THR A 71 5.57 10.04 -8.31
CA THR A 71 5.25 9.02 -9.31
C THR A 71 5.33 7.61 -8.72
N TYR A 72 4.55 6.68 -9.29
CA TYR A 72 4.57 5.29 -8.81
C TYR A 72 5.93 4.63 -8.97
N GLU A 73 6.68 4.94 -10.03
CA GLU A 73 8.01 4.37 -10.23
C GLU A 73 8.98 4.73 -9.09
N ARG A 74 8.95 5.98 -8.62
CA ARG A 74 9.76 6.41 -7.48
C ARG A 74 9.22 5.87 -6.15
N LEU A 75 7.90 5.88 -5.99
CA LEU A 75 7.26 5.38 -4.78
C LEU A 75 7.58 3.90 -4.57
N ASP A 76 7.43 3.08 -5.62
CA ASP A 76 7.75 1.65 -5.59
C ASP A 76 9.20 1.41 -5.21
N ALA A 77 10.15 2.15 -5.81
CA ALA A 77 11.57 2.03 -5.50
C ALA A 77 11.88 2.40 -4.04
N ILE A 78 11.24 3.44 -3.50
CA ILE A 78 11.40 3.84 -2.10
C ILE A 78 10.83 2.76 -1.17
N LEU A 79 9.60 2.31 -1.41
CA LEU A 79 8.94 1.33 -0.57
C LEU A 79 9.66 -0.02 -0.58
N LEU A 80 10.13 -0.46 -1.75
CA LEU A 80 10.96 -1.66 -1.87
C LEU A 80 12.28 -1.50 -1.10
N GLY A 81 12.92 -0.34 -1.17
CA GLY A 81 14.13 -0.07 -0.41
C GLY A 81 13.91 -0.12 1.11
N ILE A 82 12.78 0.38 1.59
CA ILE A 82 12.36 0.29 3.00
C ILE A 82 12.14 -1.19 3.39
N GLU A 83 11.44 -1.96 2.55
CA GLU A 83 11.18 -3.38 2.76
C GLU A 83 12.48 -4.21 2.84
N LEU A 84 13.46 -3.86 2.03
CA LEU A 84 14.79 -4.48 2.02
C LEU A 84 15.70 -4.01 3.17
N GLY A 85 15.27 -3.07 3.99
CA GLY A 85 16.04 -2.53 5.11
C GLY A 85 17.27 -1.71 4.69
N LEU A 86 17.23 -1.11 3.49
CA LEU A 86 18.31 -0.25 3.02
C LEU A 86 18.34 1.07 3.79
N SER A 87 19.51 1.70 3.86
CA SER A 87 19.63 3.04 4.42
C SER A 87 18.95 4.09 3.54
N GLU A 88 18.47 5.17 4.14
CA GLU A 88 17.81 6.27 3.41
C GLU A 88 18.64 6.83 2.28
N LYS A 89 19.98 6.86 2.43
CA LYS A 89 20.92 7.31 1.38
C LYS A 89 20.97 6.35 0.20
N GLU A 90 20.97 5.03 0.47
CA GLU A 90 20.94 4.00 -0.57
C GLU A 90 19.61 4.03 -1.32
N ILE A 91 18.50 4.18 -0.59
CA ILE A 91 17.16 4.31 -1.17
C ILE A 91 17.11 5.55 -2.06
N ALA A 92 17.54 6.70 -1.54
CA ALA A 92 17.54 7.96 -2.28
C ALA A 92 18.35 7.85 -3.59
N GLY A 93 19.50 7.19 -3.55
CA GLY A 93 20.33 6.96 -4.75
C GLY A 93 19.66 6.05 -5.78
N ARG A 94 19.00 4.97 -5.33
CA ARG A 94 18.32 4.01 -6.23
C ARG A 94 17.02 4.55 -6.82
N ALA A 95 16.25 5.31 -6.03
CA ALA A 95 15.00 5.94 -6.45
C ALA A 95 15.20 7.28 -7.17
N GLU A 96 16.44 7.71 -7.40
CA GLU A 96 16.80 9.00 -8.00
C GLU A 96 16.06 10.17 -7.34
N THR A 97 16.09 10.22 -6.00
CA THR A 97 15.36 11.20 -5.21
C THR A 97 16.20 11.72 -4.03
N SER A 98 15.64 12.59 -3.22
CA SER A 98 16.32 13.12 -2.04
C SER A 98 16.08 12.24 -0.79
N VAL A 99 17.01 12.24 0.15
CA VAL A 99 16.83 11.60 1.47
C VAL A 99 15.58 12.13 2.17
N LYS A 100 15.32 13.44 2.06
CA LYS A 100 14.13 14.08 2.63
C LYS A 100 12.83 13.47 2.08
N GLU A 101 12.80 13.10 0.80
CA GLU A 101 11.64 12.46 0.19
C GLU A 101 11.45 11.03 0.72
N VAL A 102 12.55 10.28 0.89
CA VAL A 102 12.53 8.95 1.51
C VAL A 102 11.97 9.03 2.93
N GLU A 103 12.46 9.98 3.75
CA GLU A 103 11.96 10.24 5.10
C GLU A 103 10.47 10.59 5.11
N ARG A 104 10.00 11.42 4.15
CA ARG A 104 8.58 11.79 3.99
C ARG A 104 7.73 10.54 3.78
N ILE A 105 8.11 9.70 2.82
CA ILE A 105 7.38 8.46 2.50
C ILE A 105 7.38 7.50 3.70
N ALA A 106 8.54 7.26 4.31
CA ALA A 106 8.65 6.39 5.48
C ALA A 106 7.75 6.88 6.63
N ASN A 107 7.70 8.19 6.84
CA ASN A 107 6.82 8.79 7.86
C ASN A 107 5.34 8.60 7.52
N VAL A 108 4.92 8.77 6.26
CA VAL A 108 3.53 8.51 5.83
C VAL A 108 3.16 7.05 6.10
N VAL A 109 4.00 6.10 5.70
CA VAL A 109 3.81 4.65 5.95
C VAL A 109 3.62 4.38 7.45
N ARG A 110 4.43 5.01 8.30
CA ARG A 110 4.33 4.87 9.76
C ARG A 110 3.03 5.46 10.32
N LEU A 111 2.67 6.68 9.92
CA LEU A 111 1.48 7.38 10.40
C LEU A 111 0.19 6.67 9.98
N THR A 112 0.14 6.11 8.79
CA THR A 112 -1.03 5.41 8.24
C THR A 112 -1.15 3.96 8.70
N SER A 113 -0.19 3.46 9.49
CA SER A 113 -0.16 2.07 9.94
C SER A 113 -1.45 1.61 10.65
N HIS A 114 -2.15 2.55 11.30
CA HIS A 114 -3.44 2.28 11.95
C HIS A 114 -4.55 1.84 10.97
N LYS A 115 -4.44 2.21 9.70
CA LYS A 115 -5.41 1.79 8.67
C LYS A 115 -5.27 0.31 8.32
N ARG A 116 -4.06 -0.25 8.46
CA ARG A 116 -3.71 -1.65 8.16
C ARG A 116 -3.89 -2.60 9.35
N LYS A 117 -4.36 -2.09 10.46
CA LYS A 117 -4.57 -2.86 11.69
C LYS A 117 -6.06 -2.98 12.00
N PHE A 118 -6.41 -4.10 12.63
CA PHE A 118 -7.73 -4.21 13.25
C PHE A 118 -7.93 -3.12 14.30
N GLN A 119 -9.18 -2.85 14.63
CA GLN A 119 -9.53 -1.91 15.69
C GLN A 119 -8.91 -2.38 17.02
N PRO A 120 -8.23 -1.50 17.74
CA PRO A 120 -7.72 -1.85 19.05
C PRO A 120 -8.88 -2.14 20.00
N VAL A 121 -8.82 -3.26 20.69
CA VAL A 121 -9.79 -3.66 21.71
C VAL A 121 -9.22 -3.29 23.08
N ALA A 122 -10.04 -2.63 23.92
CA ALA A 122 -9.65 -2.35 25.30
C ALA A 122 -9.51 -3.66 26.09
N LYS A 123 -8.33 -3.92 26.64
CA LYS A 123 -8.05 -5.13 27.40
C LYS A 123 -8.61 -4.99 28.82
N ILE A 124 -9.76 -5.60 29.06
CA ILE A 124 -10.42 -5.62 30.39
C ILE A 124 -10.65 -7.06 30.90
N GLY A 125 -10.47 -8.06 30.07
CA GLY A 125 -10.61 -9.48 30.43
C GLY A 125 -9.26 -10.21 30.53
N PHE A 126 -9.29 -11.49 30.86
CA PHE A 126 -8.10 -12.34 30.91
C PHE A 126 -7.48 -12.55 29.54
N ARG A 127 -8.32 -12.73 28.50
CA ARG A 127 -7.92 -12.87 27.11
C ARG A 127 -8.74 -11.94 26.25
N THR A 128 -8.10 -11.24 25.32
CA THR A 128 -8.73 -10.26 24.43
C THR A 128 -8.56 -10.72 22.98
N PRO A 129 -9.67 -10.82 22.20
CA PRO A 129 -9.60 -11.12 20.77
C PRO A 129 -8.61 -10.20 20.05
N GLY A 130 -7.79 -10.76 19.16
CA GLY A 130 -6.78 -10.00 18.41
C GLY A 130 -5.53 -9.60 19.20
N LEU A 131 -5.44 -9.93 20.51
CA LEU A 131 -4.24 -9.70 21.35
C LEU A 131 -3.72 -11.02 21.95
N ASP A 132 -4.49 -11.61 22.85
CA ASP A 132 -4.06 -12.81 23.61
C ASP A 132 -4.83 -14.07 23.21
N TRP A 133 -6.00 -13.89 22.55
CA TRP A 133 -6.78 -14.99 22.03
C TRP A 133 -6.21 -15.40 20.68
N ARG A 134 -5.55 -16.54 20.64
CA ARG A 134 -5.09 -17.15 19.40
C ARG A 134 -6.24 -17.95 18.83
N GLU A 135 -6.72 -17.55 17.66
CA GLU A 135 -7.63 -18.36 16.87
C GLU A 135 -6.79 -19.25 15.96
N GLY A 136 -6.78 -20.55 16.30
CA GLY A 136 -6.68 -21.62 15.32
C GLY A 136 -5.49 -21.74 14.38
N ASP A 137 -4.24 -21.53 14.82
CA ASP A 137 -3.09 -22.09 14.10
C ASP A 137 -2.77 -23.55 14.54
N GLU A 138 -3.58 -24.12 15.42
CA GLU A 138 -3.33 -25.45 16.00
C GLU A 138 -4.15 -26.57 15.34
N ASP A 139 -5.06 -26.24 14.40
CA ASP A 139 -5.97 -27.21 13.76
C ASP A 139 -5.88 -27.27 12.23
N ILE A 140 -4.73 -26.90 11.64
CA ILE A 140 -4.46 -27.14 10.21
C ILE A 140 -3.29 -28.13 10.05
#